data_7db27a8e2da4f4b0bdb256600bf6e65d
#
_entry.id   7db27a8e2da4f4b0bdb256600bf6e65d
#
_cell.length_a   1.000
_cell.length_b   1.000
_cell.length_c   1.000
_cell.angle_alpha   90.00
_cell.angle_beta   90.00
_cell.angle_gamma   90.00
#
_symmetry.space_group_name_H-M   'P 1'
#
loop_
_entity.id
_entity.type
_entity.pdbx_description
1 polymer ?
#
loop_
_entity_poly.entity_id
_entity_poly.type
_entity_poly.pdbx_seq_one_letter_code
_entity_poly.pdbx_strand_id
1 'polypeptide(L)'
;MEHLERSIAEGLLSIRAVFFRPNEPFTWASGIKSPVYCDNRLILTAPEVRTQVESALCEIIRADYPDVEVLMGTSTAGIAHAAIVGHMMGLPMGYVRSSGK
;
A
#
# COMPACT_ATOMS: atom_id res chain seq x y z
N MET A 1 11.39 -13.49 -1.19
CA MET A 1 10.41 -12.53 -0.64
C MET A 1 10.91 -11.77 0.59
N GLU A 2 11.80 -12.37 1.38
CA GLU A 2 12.34 -11.69 2.56
C GLU A 2 12.98 -10.34 2.25
N HIS A 3 13.72 -10.25 1.14
CA HIS A 3 14.36 -9.00 0.76
C HIS A 3 13.34 -7.91 0.40
N LEU A 4 12.19 -8.29 -0.16
CA LEU A 4 11.13 -7.33 -0.46
C LEU A 4 10.51 -6.78 0.82
N GLU A 5 10.21 -7.65 1.76
CA GLU A 5 9.64 -7.25 3.05
C GLU A 5 10.54 -6.25 3.75
N ARG A 6 11.83 -6.55 3.78
CA ARG A 6 12.81 -5.69 4.42
C ARG A 6 12.94 -4.35 3.72
N SER A 7 13.05 -4.35 2.39
CA SER A 7 13.14 -3.14 1.59
C SER A 7 11.94 -2.23 1.81
N ILE A 8 10.74 -2.80 1.81
CA ILE A 8 9.53 -2.03 2.01
C ILE A 8 9.49 -1.43 3.42
N ALA A 9 9.82 -2.23 4.44
CA ALA A 9 9.85 -1.76 5.82
C ALA A 9 10.85 -0.61 5.99
N GLU A 10 12.05 -0.76 5.43
CA GLU A 10 13.07 0.28 5.49
C GLU A 10 12.61 1.54 4.75
N GLY A 11 11.95 1.36 3.60
CA GLY A 11 11.39 2.48 2.84
C GLY A 11 10.35 3.25 3.64
N LEU A 12 9.44 2.54 4.29
CA LEU A 12 8.40 3.18 5.12
C LEU A 12 9.01 3.95 6.29
N LEU A 13 10.01 3.38 6.93
CA LEU A 13 10.71 4.06 8.01
C LEU A 13 11.45 5.31 7.52
N SER A 14 12.07 5.23 6.33
CA SER A 14 12.86 6.33 5.79
C SER A 14 12.01 7.56 5.48
N ILE A 15 10.75 7.38 5.11
CA ILE A 15 9.83 8.50 4.81
C ILE A 15 8.96 8.87 6.01
N ARG A 16 9.23 8.28 7.16
CA ARG A 16 8.50 8.53 8.41
C ARG A 16 7.01 8.22 8.30
N ALA A 17 6.68 7.17 7.57
CA ALA A 17 5.29 6.70 7.46
C ALA A 17 4.85 5.92 8.69
N VAL A 18 5.81 5.45 9.50
CA VAL A 18 5.54 4.68 10.70
C VAL A 18 5.71 5.57 11.92
N PHE A 19 4.70 5.58 12.78
CA PHE A 19 4.67 6.40 13.99
C PHE A 19 4.62 5.50 15.22
N PHE A 20 5.45 5.82 16.22
CA PHE A 20 5.51 5.09 17.49
C PHE A 20 5.12 6.02 18.63
N ARG A 21 4.08 5.64 19.37
CA ARG A 21 3.63 6.40 20.52
C ARG A 21 3.27 5.46 21.67
N PRO A 22 4.29 4.92 22.36
CA PRO A 22 4.05 3.94 23.42
C PRO A 22 3.33 4.50 24.63
N ASN A 23 3.53 5.80 24.94
CA ASN A 23 2.92 6.44 26.12
C ASN A 23 1.59 7.14 25.80
N GLU A 24 1.37 7.46 24.53
CA GLU A 24 0.13 8.09 24.06
C GLU A 24 -0.32 7.33 22.82
N PRO A 25 -0.86 6.11 22.98
CA PRO A 25 -1.19 5.26 21.83
C PRO A 25 -2.25 5.90 20.94
N PHE A 26 -2.15 5.56 19.65
CA PHE A 26 -3.16 5.95 18.67
C PHE A 26 -4.43 5.14 18.91
N THR A 27 -5.57 5.74 18.65
CA THR A 27 -6.85 5.03 18.69
C THR A 27 -7.29 4.79 17.25
N TRP A 28 -7.38 3.52 16.86
CA TRP A 28 -7.82 3.15 15.51
C TRP A 28 -9.33 3.34 15.39
N ALA A 29 -9.82 3.38 14.16
CA ALA A 29 -11.25 3.51 13.88
C ALA A 29 -12.08 2.42 14.56
N SER A 30 -11.49 1.24 14.78
CA SER A 30 -12.12 0.13 15.49
C SER A 30 -12.21 0.33 17.00
N GLY A 31 -11.60 1.40 17.54
CA GLY A 31 -11.53 1.66 18.97
C GLY A 31 -10.31 1.04 19.64
N ILE A 32 -9.52 0.26 18.93
CA ILE A 32 -8.31 -0.36 19.48
C ILE A 32 -7.22 0.69 19.63
N LYS A 33 -6.55 0.70 20.78
CA LYS A 33 -5.39 1.56 21.02
C LYS A 33 -4.11 0.83 20.65
N SER A 34 -3.26 1.48 19.87
CA SER A 34 -2.00 0.90 19.42
C SER A 34 -0.86 1.90 19.57
N PRO A 35 0.32 1.46 20.03
CA PRO A 35 1.51 2.33 20.08
C PRO A 35 2.12 2.59 18.71
N VAL A 36 1.64 1.90 17.67
CA VAL A 36 2.18 2.01 16.31
C VAL A 36 1.07 2.37 15.33
N TYR A 37 1.37 3.27 14.43
CA TYR A 37 0.49 3.61 13.32
C TYR A 37 1.33 3.77 12.06
N CYS A 38 0.86 3.17 10.96
CA CYS A 38 1.52 3.33 9.66
C CYS A 38 0.59 4.07 8.70
N ASP A 39 1.04 5.21 8.20
CA ASP A 39 0.28 5.97 7.21
C ASP A 39 0.82 5.65 5.81
N ASN A 40 0.22 4.67 5.18
CA ASN A 40 0.62 4.21 3.85
C ASN A 40 0.38 5.25 2.76
N ARG A 41 -0.45 6.25 3.01
CA ARG A 41 -0.70 7.29 2.02
C ARG A 41 0.54 8.15 1.75
N LEU A 42 1.46 8.20 2.72
CA LEU A 42 2.71 8.93 2.57
C LEU A 42 3.60 8.32 1.49
N ILE A 43 3.40 7.04 1.17
CA ILE A 43 4.13 6.37 0.08
C ILE A 43 3.95 7.13 -1.24
N LEU A 44 2.75 7.64 -1.49
CA LEU A 44 2.45 8.33 -2.75
C LEU A 44 3.23 9.63 -2.90
N THR A 45 3.67 10.21 -1.79
CA THR A 45 4.42 11.47 -1.82
C THR A 45 5.93 11.27 -1.99
N ALA A 46 6.40 10.03 -1.91
CA ALA A 46 7.82 9.69 -1.98
C ALA A 46 8.08 8.80 -3.21
N PRO A 47 8.43 9.38 -4.37
CA PRO A 47 8.51 8.63 -5.63
C PRO A 47 9.39 7.39 -5.59
N GLU A 48 10.54 7.44 -4.90
CA GLU A 48 11.43 6.28 -4.82
C GLU A 48 10.80 5.12 -4.04
N VAL A 49 10.22 5.43 -2.89
CA VAL A 49 9.54 4.42 -2.06
C VAL A 49 8.29 3.94 -2.79
N ARG A 50 7.56 4.84 -3.43
CA ARG A 50 6.39 4.49 -4.22
C ARG A 50 6.75 3.47 -5.30
N THR A 51 7.83 3.71 -6.03
CA THR A 51 8.28 2.78 -7.08
C THR A 51 8.62 1.41 -6.49
N GLN A 52 9.32 1.38 -5.34
CA GLN A 52 9.64 0.11 -4.67
C GLN A 52 8.38 -0.66 -4.28
N VAL A 53 7.42 0.03 -3.68
CA VAL A 53 6.17 -0.61 -3.24
C VAL A 53 5.37 -1.14 -4.43
N GLU A 54 5.21 -0.31 -5.46
CA GLU A 54 4.42 -0.72 -6.63
C GLU A 54 5.11 -1.85 -7.40
N SER A 55 6.43 -1.81 -7.50
CA SER A 55 7.20 -2.90 -8.13
C SER A 55 7.06 -4.21 -7.35
N ALA A 56 7.09 -4.13 -6.03
CA ALA A 56 6.91 -5.30 -5.16
C ALA A 56 5.51 -5.89 -5.36
N LEU A 57 4.49 -5.05 -5.44
CA LEU A 57 3.13 -5.51 -5.71
C LEU A 57 3.04 -6.21 -7.07
N CYS A 58 3.70 -5.66 -8.09
CA CYS A 58 3.76 -6.32 -9.41
C CYS A 58 4.38 -7.70 -9.32
N GLU A 59 5.48 -7.85 -8.59
CA GLU A 59 6.15 -9.15 -8.42
C GLU A 59 5.23 -10.17 -7.74
N ILE A 60 4.55 -9.76 -6.68
CA ILE A 60 3.64 -10.63 -5.95
C ILE A 60 2.48 -11.07 -6.85
N ILE A 61 1.90 -10.13 -7.59
CA ILE A 61 0.79 -10.44 -8.47
C ILE A 61 1.21 -11.41 -9.57
N ARG A 62 2.36 -11.20 -10.19
CA ARG A 62 2.86 -12.10 -11.23
C ARG A 62 3.14 -13.49 -10.69
N ALA A 63 3.67 -13.59 -9.48
CA ALA A 63 4.01 -14.86 -8.87
C ALA A 63 2.77 -15.64 -8.42
N ASP A 64 1.84 -14.96 -7.75
CA ASP A 64 0.69 -15.61 -7.13
C ASP A 64 -0.57 -15.62 -7.99
N TYR A 65 -0.67 -14.67 -8.91
CA TYR A 65 -1.87 -14.51 -9.76
C TYR A 65 -1.47 -14.32 -11.23
N PRO A 66 -0.81 -15.32 -11.83
CA PRO A 66 -0.31 -15.17 -13.21
C PRO A 66 -1.40 -14.96 -14.25
N ASP A 67 -2.64 -15.35 -13.94
CA ASP A 67 -3.77 -15.22 -14.87
C ASP A 67 -4.59 -13.94 -14.64
N VAL A 68 -4.04 -12.98 -13.91
CA VAL A 68 -4.75 -11.72 -13.62
C VAL A 68 -5.13 -10.99 -14.91
N GLU A 69 -6.36 -10.50 -14.99
CA GLU A 69 -6.87 -9.79 -16.17
C GLU A 69 -7.19 -8.33 -15.86
N VAL A 70 -7.51 -8.02 -14.60
CA VAL A 70 -7.90 -6.69 -14.19
C VAL A 70 -7.51 -6.47 -12.74
N LEU A 71 -7.20 -5.22 -12.39
CA LEU A 71 -6.90 -4.86 -11.01
C LEU A 71 -7.99 -3.95 -10.48
N MET A 72 -8.39 -4.19 -9.23
CA MET A 72 -9.40 -3.38 -8.57
C MET A 72 -8.84 -2.83 -7.26
N GLY A 73 -8.87 -1.52 -7.11
CA GLY A 73 -8.47 -0.87 -5.87
C GLY A 73 -9.65 -0.64 -4.97
N THR A 74 -9.44 -0.72 -3.66
CA THR A 74 -10.48 -0.37 -2.71
C THR A 74 -10.44 1.13 -2.43
N SER A 75 -11.59 1.76 -2.52
CA SER A 75 -11.76 3.18 -2.21
C SER A 75 -11.44 3.43 -0.73
N THR A 76 -10.68 4.44 -0.35
CA THR A 76 -10.09 5.42 -1.27
C THR A 76 -8.60 5.15 -1.45
N ALA A 77 -7.94 4.66 -0.40
CA ALA A 77 -6.49 4.54 -0.35
C ALA A 77 -5.91 3.57 -1.39
N GLY A 78 -6.67 2.56 -1.79
CA GLY A 78 -6.18 1.57 -2.75
C GLY A 78 -6.27 1.99 -4.21
N ILE A 79 -7.00 3.05 -4.52
CA ILE A 79 -7.23 3.47 -5.92
C ILE A 79 -5.91 3.82 -6.62
N ALA A 80 -5.10 4.67 -6.00
CA ALA A 80 -3.84 5.11 -6.60
C ALA A 80 -2.88 3.94 -6.82
N HIS A 81 -2.77 3.04 -5.85
CA HIS A 81 -1.89 1.88 -5.98
C HIS A 81 -2.34 0.96 -7.12
N ALA A 82 -3.65 0.71 -7.22
CA ALA A 82 -4.19 -0.11 -8.30
C ALA A 82 -3.93 0.55 -9.67
N ALA A 83 -4.05 1.87 -9.75
CA ALA A 83 -3.81 2.60 -10.99
C ALA A 83 -2.34 2.49 -11.42
N ILE A 84 -1.42 2.69 -10.49
CA ILE A 84 0.01 2.63 -10.78
C ILE A 84 0.43 1.22 -11.18
N VAL A 85 0.01 0.22 -10.40
CA VAL A 85 0.34 -1.18 -10.69
C VAL A 85 -0.29 -1.62 -12.01
N GLY A 86 -1.54 -1.21 -12.27
CA GLY A 86 -2.19 -1.49 -13.54
C GLY A 86 -1.43 -0.90 -14.72
N HIS A 87 -0.95 0.32 -14.57
CA HIS A 87 -0.12 0.96 -15.59
C HIS A 87 1.19 0.20 -15.81
N MET A 88 1.87 -0.18 -14.73
CA MET A 88 3.15 -0.92 -14.81
C MET A 88 3.00 -2.30 -15.43
N MET A 89 1.88 -2.95 -15.21
CA MET A 89 1.61 -4.29 -15.72
C MET A 89 0.87 -4.29 -17.05
N GLY A 90 0.44 -3.13 -17.52
CA GLY A 90 -0.35 -3.03 -18.75
C GLY A 90 -1.74 -3.64 -18.63
N LEU A 91 -2.35 -3.55 -17.45
CA LEU A 91 -3.65 -4.13 -17.18
C LEU A 91 -4.73 -3.06 -16.98
N PRO A 92 -5.98 -3.37 -17.35
CA PRO A 92 -7.11 -2.51 -16.99
C PRO A 92 -7.23 -2.42 -15.48
N MET A 93 -7.70 -1.29 -14.98
CA MET A 93 -7.96 -1.13 -13.55
C MET A 93 -9.28 -0.41 -13.32
N GLY A 94 -9.83 -0.61 -12.15
CA GLY A 94 -10.99 0.09 -11.67
C GLY A 94 -10.92 0.17 -10.16
N TYR A 95 -12.01 0.54 -9.54
CA TYR A 95 -12.05 0.55 -8.08
C TYR A 95 -13.45 0.24 -7.57
N VAL A 96 -13.51 -0.21 -6.32
CA VAL A 96 -14.77 -0.52 -5.64
C VAL A 96 -14.95 0.40 -4.45
N ARG A 97 -16.20 0.74 -4.19
CA ARG A 97 -16.59 1.60 -3.08
C ARG A 97 -17.48 0.81 -2.14
N SER A 98 -17.36 1.11 -0.84
CA SER A 98 -18.20 0.47 0.16
C SER A 98 -19.62 1.03 0.18
N SER A 99 -19.82 2.24 -0.40
CA SER A 99 -21.13 2.84 -0.55
C SER A 99 -21.29 3.38 -1.95
N GLY A 100 -22.52 3.46 -2.44
CA GLY A 100 -22.82 3.87 -3.80
C GLY A 100 -22.77 5.37 -4.07
N LYS A 101 -22.07 6.12 -3.24
CA LYS A 101 -21.99 7.57 -3.40
C LYS A 101 -20.68 8.04 -3.95
#